data_bd1ea5b3c78b3cfb58dbfe984f04e64d
#
_entry.id   bd1ea5b3c78b3cfb58dbfe984f04e64d
#
_cell.length_a   1.000
_cell.length_b   1.000
_cell.length_c   1.000
_cell.angle_alpha   90.00
_cell.angle_beta   90.00
_cell.angle_gamma   90.00
#
_symmetry.space_group_name_H-M   'P 1'
#
loop_
_entity.id
_entity.type
_entity.pdbx_description
1 polymer ?
#
loop_
_entity_poly.entity_id
_entity_poly.type
_entity_poly.pdbx_seq_one_letter_code
_entity_poly.pdbx_strand_id
1 'polypeptide(L)'
;MTTKQRYSQVIEWFKTAMPVAETELHYDSPFHLLLAVILSAQCTDKRVNLITPALFDRFPSPESLANASVDEVFEYIKSCSYPNNKARHLVGAAKMLVEEFNGELPSDIDNLTKLPGVGRKTANVMLAVVFNKAAMAVDTHVFRVSERIGLTTNSKSPLETEKTLCKNIPDEIIPLAHHWLILHGRYVCKARRPDCLNCGLTNVCRLFQQENK
;
A
#
# COMPACT_ATOMS: atom_id res chain seq x y z
N MET A 1 -25.22 -11.48 -12.31
CA MET A 1 -24.45 -10.23 -12.49
C MET A 1 -23.19 -10.53 -13.26
N THR A 2 -22.86 -9.77 -14.33
CA THR A 2 -21.61 -9.91 -15.08
C THR A 2 -20.44 -9.26 -14.32
N THR A 3 -19.20 -9.65 -14.65
CA THR A 3 -18.00 -9.05 -14.07
C THR A 3 -17.97 -7.52 -14.28
N LYS A 4 -18.26 -7.06 -15.51
CA LYS A 4 -18.30 -5.63 -15.84
C LYS A 4 -19.32 -4.85 -14.98
N GLN A 5 -20.53 -5.40 -14.82
CA GLN A 5 -21.55 -4.78 -13.97
C GLN A 5 -21.10 -4.69 -12.50
N ARG A 6 -20.43 -5.74 -11.98
CA ARG A 6 -19.94 -5.75 -10.61
C ARG A 6 -18.87 -4.66 -10.40
N TYR A 7 -17.88 -4.56 -11.27
CA TYR A 7 -16.87 -3.51 -11.20
C TYR A 7 -17.49 -2.12 -11.23
N SER A 8 -18.41 -1.86 -12.18
CA SER A 8 -19.09 -0.57 -12.27
C SER A 8 -19.83 -0.19 -10.99
N GLN A 9 -20.62 -1.12 -10.41
CA GLN A 9 -21.37 -0.85 -9.19
C GLN A 9 -20.47 -0.69 -7.96
N VAL A 10 -19.38 -1.46 -7.85
CA VAL A 10 -18.41 -1.35 -6.75
C VAL A 10 -17.69 -0.02 -6.82
N ILE A 11 -17.22 0.40 -7.99
CA ILE A 11 -16.54 1.68 -8.18
C ILE A 11 -17.48 2.84 -7.85
N GLU A 12 -18.70 2.82 -8.33
CA GLU A 12 -19.68 3.87 -8.08
C GLU A 12 -20.03 3.98 -6.59
N TRP A 13 -20.18 2.84 -5.92
CA TRP A 13 -20.40 2.84 -4.48
C TRP A 13 -19.22 3.46 -3.73
N PHE A 14 -17.99 3.07 -4.04
CA PHE A 14 -16.81 3.64 -3.38
C PHE A 14 -16.64 5.14 -3.65
N LYS A 15 -16.89 5.60 -4.87
CA LYS A 15 -16.86 7.04 -5.19
C LYS A 15 -17.80 7.85 -4.31
N THR A 16 -18.97 7.29 -4.00
CA THR A 16 -19.96 7.95 -3.15
C THR A 16 -19.65 7.80 -1.66
N ALA A 17 -19.32 6.58 -1.22
CA ALA A 17 -19.15 6.26 0.20
C ALA A 17 -17.76 6.68 0.74
N MET A 18 -16.76 6.77 -0.11
CA MET A 18 -15.37 7.08 0.26
C MET A 18 -14.70 7.93 -0.83
N PRO A 19 -15.19 9.15 -1.08
CA PRO A 19 -14.68 10.01 -2.16
C PRO A 19 -13.22 10.41 -1.97
N VAL A 20 -12.75 10.45 -0.73
CA VAL A 20 -11.34 10.65 -0.35
C VAL A 20 -10.88 9.40 0.37
N ALA A 21 -9.84 8.75 -0.15
CA ALA A 21 -9.21 7.60 0.47
C ALA A 21 -7.69 7.72 0.26
N GLU A 22 -6.95 7.73 1.36
CA GLU A 22 -5.53 7.98 1.37
C GLU A 22 -4.81 6.98 2.29
N THR A 23 -3.49 6.98 2.24
CA THR A 23 -2.68 6.21 3.17
C THR A 23 -2.85 6.76 4.60
N GLU A 24 -2.83 5.86 5.58
CA GLU A 24 -2.84 6.25 7.01
C GLU A 24 -1.41 6.50 7.55
N LEU A 25 -0.37 6.34 6.72
CA LEU A 25 1.00 6.71 7.08
C LEU A 25 1.19 8.22 7.03
N HIS A 26 1.83 8.78 8.05
CA HIS A 26 2.19 10.20 8.09
C HIS A 26 3.54 10.42 7.41
N TYR A 27 3.59 11.39 6.50
CA TYR A 27 4.78 11.79 5.78
C TYR A 27 4.63 13.23 5.27
N ASP A 28 5.73 13.90 4.98
CA ASP A 28 5.78 15.27 4.48
C ASP A 28 6.52 15.39 3.12
N SER A 29 7.18 14.30 2.70
CA SER A 29 7.88 14.23 1.43
C SER A 29 7.77 12.84 0.80
N PRO A 30 7.94 12.71 -0.52
CA PRO A 30 8.01 11.41 -1.20
C PRO A 30 9.08 10.48 -0.60
N PHE A 31 10.23 11.02 -0.20
CA PHE A 31 11.28 10.26 0.46
C PHE A 31 10.82 9.71 1.82
N HIS A 32 10.19 10.54 2.64
CA HIS A 32 9.65 10.11 3.93
C HIS A 32 8.53 9.06 3.79
N LEU A 33 7.71 9.18 2.74
CA LEU A 33 6.74 8.10 2.43
C LEU A 33 7.45 6.78 2.12
N LEU A 34 8.53 6.79 1.32
CA LEU A 34 9.30 5.58 1.04
C LEU A 34 9.78 4.91 2.33
N LEU A 35 10.38 5.70 3.24
CA LEU A 35 10.85 5.19 4.54
C LEU A 35 9.70 4.60 5.35
N ALA A 36 8.57 5.31 5.43
CA ALA A 36 7.38 4.85 6.16
C ALA A 36 6.83 3.55 5.58
N VAL A 37 6.76 3.41 4.25
CA VAL A 37 6.27 2.19 3.59
C VAL A 37 7.22 1.01 3.82
N ILE A 38 8.55 1.20 3.76
CA ILE A 38 9.52 0.15 4.12
C ILE A 38 9.34 -0.27 5.59
N LEU A 39 9.15 0.69 6.49
CA LEU A 39 8.92 0.43 7.91
C LEU A 39 7.60 -0.28 8.18
N SER A 40 6.56 -0.07 7.36
CA SER A 40 5.24 -0.69 7.54
C SER A 40 5.20 -2.20 7.23
N ALA A 41 6.24 -2.75 6.61
CA ALA A 41 6.33 -4.19 6.38
C ALA A 41 6.25 -4.97 7.71
N GLN A 42 5.17 -5.74 7.90
CA GLN A 42 4.86 -6.48 9.13
C GLN A 42 4.87 -5.61 10.41
N CYS A 43 4.56 -4.33 10.27
CA CYS A 43 4.42 -3.38 11.36
C CYS A 43 3.13 -2.59 11.18
N THR A 44 2.48 -2.19 12.26
CA THR A 44 1.24 -1.41 12.18
C THR A 44 1.55 0.04 11.82
N ASP A 45 0.67 0.68 11.02
CA ASP A 45 0.82 2.09 10.65
C ASP A 45 0.90 2.98 11.90
N LYS A 46 0.11 2.66 12.96
CA LYS A 46 0.19 3.35 14.25
C LYS A 46 1.60 3.32 14.86
N ARG A 47 2.30 2.18 14.78
CA ARG A 47 3.69 2.08 15.30
C ARG A 47 4.64 2.86 14.40
N VAL A 48 4.49 2.77 13.09
CA VAL A 48 5.32 3.54 12.14
C VAL A 48 5.15 5.03 12.39
N ASN A 49 3.91 5.53 12.45
CA ASN A 49 3.62 6.95 12.69
C ASN A 49 4.12 7.48 14.05
N LEU A 50 4.33 6.59 15.02
CA LEU A 50 4.89 6.97 16.32
C LEU A 50 6.42 7.20 16.26
N ILE A 51 7.12 6.48 15.40
CA ILE A 51 8.60 6.52 15.34
C ILE A 51 9.13 7.42 14.22
N THR A 52 8.36 7.61 13.16
CA THR A 52 8.81 8.36 11.98
C THR A 52 9.07 9.85 12.21
N PRO A 53 8.36 10.59 13.08
CA PRO A 53 8.67 12.01 13.29
C PRO A 53 10.12 12.24 13.69
N ALA A 54 10.63 11.54 14.71
CA ALA A 54 12.02 11.68 15.14
C ALA A 54 13.03 11.21 14.08
N LEU A 55 12.66 10.16 13.30
CA LEU A 55 13.48 9.69 12.18
C LEU A 55 13.56 10.72 11.07
N PHE A 56 12.45 11.36 10.71
CA PHE A 56 12.36 12.36 9.64
C PHE A 56 13.08 13.67 10.00
N ASP A 57 12.91 14.12 11.25
CA ASP A 57 13.64 15.29 11.77
C ASP A 57 15.16 15.08 11.70
N ARG A 58 15.63 13.88 12.00
CA ARG A 58 17.07 13.55 11.97
C ARG A 58 17.58 13.34 10.55
N PHE A 59 16.77 12.78 9.66
CA PHE A 59 17.14 12.43 8.30
C PHE A 59 16.15 13.03 7.28
N PRO A 60 16.18 14.35 7.08
CA PRO A 60 15.21 15.05 6.23
C PRO A 60 15.38 14.79 4.72
N SER A 61 16.53 14.24 4.30
CA SER A 61 16.82 13.99 2.89
C SER A 61 17.53 12.66 2.67
N PRO A 62 17.56 12.13 1.42
CA PRO A 62 18.35 10.95 1.07
C PRO A 62 19.83 11.08 1.45
N GLU A 63 20.45 12.27 1.25
CA GLU A 63 21.86 12.52 1.55
C GLU A 63 22.15 12.40 3.05
N SER A 64 21.26 12.95 3.88
CA SER A 64 21.43 12.86 5.34
C SER A 64 21.37 11.42 5.84
N LEU A 65 20.49 10.60 5.28
CA LEU A 65 20.34 9.18 5.64
C LEU A 65 21.43 8.31 5.01
N ALA A 66 21.89 8.61 3.80
CA ALA A 66 22.97 7.90 3.13
C ALA A 66 24.30 7.99 3.90
N ASN A 67 24.53 9.10 4.60
CA ASN A 67 25.72 9.34 5.42
C ASN A 67 25.62 8.79 6.85
N ALA A 68 24.43 8.27 7.25
CA ALA A 68 24.22 7.72 8.58
C ALA A 68 24.80 6.30 8.71
N SER A 69 25.17 5.93 9.94
CA SER A 69 25.45 4.53 10.27
C SER A 69 24.15 3.72 10.42
N VAL A 70 24.23 2.43 10.14
CA VAL A 70 23.09 1.53 10.36
C VAL A 70 22.67 1.50 11.83
N ASP A 71 23.64 1.57 12.75
CA ASP A 71 23.39 1.56 14.19
C ASP A 71 22.68 2.85 14.65
N GLU A 72 23.03 4.00 14.08
CA GLU A 72 22.32 5.25 14.34
C GLU A 72 20.87 5.16 13.91
N VAL A 73 20.59 4.68 12.70
CA VAL A 73 19.21 4.52 12.19
C VAL A 73 18.43 3.50 13.03
N PHE A 74 19.09 2.41 13.45
CA PHE A 74 18.47 1.40 14.30
C PHE A 74 17.91 1.98 15.59
N GLU A 75 18.60 2.94 16.24
CA GLU A 75 18.10 3.54 17.49
C GLU A 75 16.73 4.21 17.32
N TYR A 76 16.45 4.82 16.16
CA TYR A 76 15.15 5.44 15.88
C TYR A 76 14.03 4.43 15.59
N ILE A 77 14.38 3.24 15.07
CA ILE A 77 13.38 2.27 14.60
C ILE A 77 13.35 0.96 15.40
N LYS A 78 14.10 0.84 16.49
CA LYS A 78 14.26 -0.40 17.30
C LYS A 78 12.96 -1.01 17.80
N SER A 79 11.90 -0.22 17.92
CA SER A 79 10.57 -0.70 18.32
C SER A 79 9.72 -1.21 17.15
N CYS A 80 10.21 -1.13 15.92
CA CYS A 80 9.60 -1.75 14.74
C CYS A 80 9.90 -3.25 14.68
N SER A 81 9.09 -4.00 13.93
CA SER A 81 9.42 -5.39 13.58
C SER A 81 10.66 -5.44 12.68
N TYR A 82 11.55 -6.40 12.94
CA TYR A 82 12.78 -6.63 12.15
C TYR A 82 13.68 -5.38 11.98
N PRO A 83 14.00 -4.64 13.06
CA PRO A 83 14.63 -3.33 12.95
C PRO A 83 16.03 -3.37 12.33
N ASN A 84 16.83 -4.42 12.60
CA ASN A 84 18.17 -4.58 12.04
C ASN A 84 18.17 -4.62 10.50
N ASN A 85 17.26 -5.39 9.92
CA ASN A 85 17.15 -5.48 8.46
C ASN A 85 16.61 -4.19 7.88
N LYS A 86 15.62 -3.58 8.53
CA LYS A 86 15.03 -2.31 8.10
C LYS A 86 16.05 -1.17 8.16
N ALA A 87 16.86 -1.06 9.20
CA ALA A 87 17.91 -0.05 9.28
C ALA A 87 18.89 -0.16 8.09
N ARG A 88 19.35 -1.39 7.77
CA ARG A 88 20.19 -1.63 6.59
C ARG A 88 19.49 -1.26 5.28
N HIS A 89 18.19 -1.59 5.15
CA HIS A 89 17.42 -1.25 3.97
C HIS A 89 17.25 0.25 3.81
N LEU A 90 16.93 0.99 4.88
CA LEU A 90 16.77 2.44 4.83
C LEU A 90 18.06 3.13 4.40
N VAL A 91 19.19 2.81 5.03
CA VAL A 91 20.50 3.37 4.67
C VAL A 91 20.89 2.98 3.25
N GLY A 92 20.70 1.71 2.88
CA GLY A 92 21.01 1.22 1.53
C GLY A 92 20.15 1.87 0.44
N ALA A 93 18.85 2.06 0.71
CA ALA A 93 17.95 2.75 -0.22
C ALA A 93 18.36 4.21 -0.40
N ALA A 94 18.70 4.91 0.68
CA ALA A 94 19.15 6.29 0.63
C ALA A 94 20.48 6.43 -0.16
N LYS A 95 21.45 5.54 0.06
CA LYS A 95 22.70 5.51 -0.71
C LYS A 95 22.45 5.34 -2.19
N MET A 96 21.65 4.34 -2.57
CA MET A 96 21.31 4.10 -3.98
C MET A 96 20.56 5.28 -4.60
N LEU A 97 19.64 5.94 -3.86
CA LEU A 97 18.98 7.16 -4.35
C LEU A 97 20.00 8.25 -4.67
N VAL A 98 20.97 8.48 -3.80
CA VAL A 98 22.01 9.50 -4.02
C VAL A 98 22.95 9.13 -5.17
N GLU A 99 23.42 7.88 -5.19
CA GLU A 99 24.45 7.43 -6.11
C GLU A 99 23.95 7.18 -7.55
N GLU A 100 22.70 6.66 -7.67
CA GLU A 100 22.16 6.22 -8.97
C GLU A 100 21.00 7.10 -9.48
N PHE A 101 20.33 7.85 -8.59
CA PHE A 101 19.11 8.60 -8.92
C PHE A 101 19.17 10.09 -8.52
N ASN A 102 20.37 10.64 -8.24
CA ASN A 102 20.57 12.05 -7.88
C ASN A 102 19.73 12.52 -6.67
N GLY A 103 19.44 11.64 -5.73
CA GLY A 103 18.59 11.93 -4.56
C GLY A 103 17.08 11.90 -4.85
N GLU A 104 16.66 11.64 -6.07
CA GLU A 104 15.24 11.61 -6.47
C GLU A 104 14.68 10.18 -6.50
N LEU A 105 13.37 10.05 -6.26
CA LEU A 105 12.70 8.76 -6.38
C LEU A 105 12.46 8.41 -7.85
N PRO A 106 12.85 7.20 -8.31
CA PRO A 106 12.49 6.74 -9.64
C PRO A 106 10.97 6.54 -9.76
N SER A 107 10.44 6.86 -10.93
CA SER A 107 9.00 6.83 -11.20
C SER A 107 8.53 5.59 -11.97
N ASP A 108 9.31 4.54 -11.99
CA ASP A 108 9.00 3.26 -12.63
C ASP A 108 9.27 2.08 -11.69
N ILE A 109 8.61 0.95 -11.97
CA ILE A 109 8.65 -0.21 -11.08
C ILE A 109 10.01 -0.90 -11.09
N ASP A 110 10.70 -0.90 -12.21
CA ASP A 110 11.96 -1.64 -12.37
C ASP A 110 13.07 -0.97 -11.55
N ASN A 111 13.13 0.36 -11.55
CA ASN A 111 14.09 1.12 -10.77
C ASN A 111 13.69 1.17 -9.28
N LEU A 112 12.40 1.36 -8.96
CA LEU A 112 11.94 1.32 -7.56
C LEU A 112 12.27 -0.01 -6.88
N THR A 113 12.12 -1.14 -7.57
CA THR A 113 12.39 -2.47 -6.99
C THR A 113 13.87 -2.79 -6.83
N LYS A 114 14.79 -2.00 -7.40
CA LYS A 114 16.23 -2.09 -7.13
C LYS A 114 16.58 -1.57 -5.73
N LEU A 115 15.79 -0.63 -5.21
CA LEU A 115 16.06 -0.03 -3.90
C LEU A 115 15.97 -1.08 -2.78
N PRO A 116 16.96 -1.16 -1.90
CA PRO A 116 16.93 -2.07 -0.75
C PRO A 116 15.66 -1.93 0.08
N GLY A 117 15.00 -3.05 0.36
CA GLY A 117 13.73 -3.07 1.11
C GLY A 117 12.47 -2.75 0.30
N VAL A 118 12.61 -2.46 -0.99
CA VAL A 118 11.49 -2.16 -1.89
C VAL A 118 11.16 -3.38 -2.75
N GLY A 119 10.10 -4.08 -2.37
CA GLY A 119 9.50 -5.12 -3.22
C GLY A 119 8.40 -4.54 -4.12
N ARG A 120 7.84 -5.39 -5.00
CA ARG A 120 6.76 -5.00 -5.91
C ARG A 120 5.60 -4.27 -5.23
N LYS A 121 5.15 -4.75 -4.06
CA LYS A 121 4.08 -4.08 -3.31
C LYS A 121 4.46 -2.66 -2.92
N THR A 122 5.64 -2.46 -2.35
CA THR A 122 6.14 -1.13 -1.96
C THR A 122 6.28 -0.22 -3.18
N ALA A 123 6.85 -0.73 -4.28
CA ALA A 123 6.95 0.03 -5.53
C ALA A 123 5.57 0.46 -6.05
N ASN A 124 4.56 -0.42 -6.04
CA ASN A 124 3.20 -0.06 -6.45
C ASN A 124 2.56 1.01 -5.55
N VAL A 125 2.81 0.96 -4.21
CA VAL A 125 2.38 2.05 -3.32
C VAL A 125 3.01 3.38 -3.72
N MET A 126 4.33 3.41 -3.95
CA MET A 126 5.02 4.64 -4.36
C MET A 126 4.50 5.16 -5.70
N LEU A 127 4.30 4.27 -6.68
CA LEU A 127 3.76 4.65 -7.99
C LEU A 127 2.35 5.24 -7.88
N ALA A 128 1.48 4.64 -7.08
CA ALA A 128 0.12 5.11 -6.89
C ALA A 128 0.06 6.44 -6.11
N VAL A 129 0.77 6.52 -4.98
CA VAL A 129 0.62 7.64 -4.04
C VAL A 129 1.43 8.86 -4.47
N VAL A 130 2.68 8.66 -4.89
CA VAL A 130 3.58 9.78 -5.24
C VAL A 130 3.39 10.23 -6.68
N PHE A 131 3.26 9.27 -7.59
CA PHE A 131 3.26 9.54 -9.04
C PHE A 131 1.88 9.46 -9.68
N ASN A 132 0.84 9.18 -8.89
CA ASN A 132 -0.55 9.01 -9.37
C ASN A 132 -0.66 8.07 -10.58
N LYS A 133 0.19 7.02 -10.61
CA LYS A 133 0.20 6.02 -11.69
C LYS A 133 -0.78 4.90 -11.41
N ALA A 134 -1.25 4.26 -12.46
CA ALA A 134 -2.16 3.11 -12.41
C ALA A 134 -1.45 1.85 -11.84
N ALA A 135 -1.16 1.87 -10.54
CA ALA A 135 -0.46 0.80 -9.82
C ALA A 135 -1.29 0.32 -8.64
N MET A 136 -1.57 -0.97 -8.60
CA MET A 136 -2.38 -1.63 -7.56
C MET A 136 -1.48 -2.42 -6.61
N ALA A 137 -1.23 -1.90 -5.42
CA ALA A 137 -0.49 -2.66 -4.40
C ALA A 137 -1.41 -3.67 -3.72
N VAL A 138 -1.20 -4.95 -3.98
CA VAL A 138 -2.02 -6.01 -3.40
C VAL A 138 -1.42 -6.51 -2.10
N ASP A 139 -2.05 -6.13 -0.99
CA ASP A 139 -1.80 -6.69 0.33
C ASP A 139 -2.85 -7.74 0.71
N THR A 140 -2.82 -8.23 1.94
CA THR A 140 -3.79 -9.21 2.44
C THR A 140 -5.22 -8.67 2.49
N HIS A 141 -5.41 -7.34 2.64
CA HIS A 141 -6.72 -6.71 2.61
C HIS A 141 -7.26 -6.66 1.20
N VAL A 142 -6.50 -6.10 0.26
CA VAL A 142 -6.88 -6.03 -1.16
C VAL A 142 -7.17 -7.43 -1.71
N PHE A 143 -6.29 -8.38 -1.45
CA PHE A 143 -6.45 -9.78 -1.90
C PHE A 143 -7.77 -10.38 -1.41
N ARG A 144 -8.03 -10.30 -0.10
CA ARG A 144 -9.25 -10.85 0.52
C ARG A 144 -10.53 -10.15 0.06
N VAL A 145 -10.51 -8.82 0.05
CA VAL A 145 -11.70 -8.02 -0.29
C VAL A 145 -12.09 -8.26 -1.74
N SER A 146 -11.13 -8.24 -2.66
CA SER A 146 -11.36 -8.47 -4.08
C SER A 146 -11.99 -9.84 -4.34
N GLU A 147 -11.52 -10.88 -3.67
CA GLU A 147 -12.06 -12.23 -3.78
C GLU A 147 -13.48 -12.32 -3.20
N ARG A 148 -13.71 -11.75 -2.02
CA ARG A 148 -15.03 -11.79 -1.35
C ARG A 148 -16.09 -11.02 -2.11
N ILE A 149 -15.79 -9.84 -2.59
CA ILE A 149 -16.73 -9.06 -3.41
C ILE A 149 -16.97 -9.77 -4.75
N GLY A 150 -15.97 -10.48 -5.27
CA GLY A 150 -15.98 -11.15 -6.57
C GLY A 150 -15.44 -10.27 -7.69
N LEU A 151 -14.52 -9.33 -7.37
CA LEU A 151 -13.71 -8.61 -8.35
C LEU A 151 -12.65 -9.54 -8.93
N THR A 152 -12.15 -10.47 -8.13
CA THR A 152 -11.31 -11.59 -8.58
C THR A 152 -12.02 -12.92 -8.31
N THR A 153 -11.59 -13.96 -9.00
CA THR A 153 -12.15 -15.32 -8.84
C THR A 153 -11.02 -16.32 -8.86
N ASN A 154 -10.85 -17.04 -7.74
CA ASN A 154 -9.82 -18.08 -7.58
C ASN A 154 -8.39 -17.59 -7.88
N SER A 155 -8.11 -16.32 -7.61
CA SER A 155 -6.78 -15.76 -7.76
C SER A 155 -5.81 -16.45 -6.80
N LYS A 156 -4.68 -16.94 -7.32
CA LYS A 156 -3.72 -17.77 -6.57
C LYS A 156 -2.54 -16.96 -6.01
N SER A 157 -2.41 -15.70 -6.43
CA SER A 157 -1.30 -14.85 -6.01
C SER A 157 -1.67 -13.37 -6.01
N PRO A 158 -0.95 -12.55 -5.22
CA PRO A 158 -1.10 -11.09 -5.28
C PRO A 158 -0.89 -10.51 -6.69
N LEU A 159 0.06 -11.06 -7.44
CA LEU A 159 0.34 -10.61 -8.82
C LEU A 159 -0.84 -10.88 -9.77
N GLU A 160 -1.50 -12.03 -9.63
CA GLU A 160 -2.68 -12.36 -10.44
C GLU A 160 -3.85 -11.44 -10.08
N THR A 161 -4.05 -11.17 -8.79
CA THR A 161 -5.04 -10.20 -8.31
C THR A 161 -4.74 -8.80 -8.85
N GLU A 162 -3.50 -8.33 -8.75
CA GLU A 162 -3.05 -7.05 -9.32
C GLU A 162 -3.41 -6.94 -10.79
N LYS A 163 -2.99 -7.90 -11.62
CA LYS A 163 -3.27 -7.91 -13.06
C LYS A 163 -4.78 -7.89 -13.35
N THR A 164 -5.56 -8.64 -12.58
CA THR A 164 -7.02 -8.69 -12.76
C THR A 164 -7.69 -7.37 -12.40
N LEU A 165 -7.30 -6.75 -11.29
CA LEU A 165 -7.83 -5.46 -10.88
C LEU A 165 -7.44 -4.35 -11.86
N CYS A 166 -6.17 -4.25 -12.25
CA CYS A 166 -5.70 -3.25 -13.20
C CYS A 166 -6.35 -3.41 -14.59
N LYS A 167 -6.69 -4.62 -15.00
CA LYS A 167 -7.40 -4.85 -16.28
C LYS A 167 -8.84 -4.33 -16.29
N ASN A 168 -9.50 -4.28 -15.12
CA ASN A 168 -10.95 -4.04 -15.04
C ASN A 168 -11.31 -2.71 -14.36
N ILE A 169 -10.37 -2.04 -13.72
CA ILE A 169 -10.53 -0.71 -13.13
C ILE A 169 -9.92 0.32 -14.08
N PRO A 170 -10.59 1.42 -14.39
CA PRO A 170 -9.99 2.51 -15.19
C PRO A 170 -8.70 3.04 -14.55
N ASP A 171 -7.68 3.30 -15.39
CA ASP A 171 -6.33 3.65 -14.94
C ASP A 171 -6.33 4.85 -13.97
N GLU A 172 -7.13 5.86 -14.27
CA GLU A 172 -7.25 7.08 -13.45
C GLU A 172 -7.87 6.84 -12.07
N ILE A 173 -8.53 5.69 -11.88
CA ILE A 173 -9.19 5.33 -10.60
C ILE A 173 -8.33 4.38 -9.79
N ILE A 174 -7.38 3.66 -10.40
CA ILE A 174 -6.58 2.65 -9.70
C ILE A 174 -5.90 3.18 -8.44
N PRO A 175 -5.25 4.36 -8.41
CA PRO A 175 -4.62 4.89 -7.20
C PRO A 175 -5.62 5.05 -6.04
N LEU A 176 -6.82 5.53 -6.33
CA LEU A 176 -7.88 5.68 -5.34
C LEU A 176 -8.49 4.32 -4.94
N ALA A 177 -8.72 3.45 -5.91
CA ALA A 177 -9.27 2.10 -5.68
C ALA A 177 -8.36 1.22 -4.81
N HIS A 178 -7.05 1.41 -4.89
CA HIS A 178 -6.09 0.79 -4.00
C HIS A 178 -6.41 1.09 -2.53
N HIS A 179 -6.61 2.36 -2.19
CA HIS A 179 -6.95 2.77 -0.83
C HIS A 179 -8.35 2.31 -0.41
N TRP A 180 -9.35 2.37 -1.29
CA TRP A 180 -10.69 1.86 -1.01
C TRP A 180 -10.66 0.41 -0.52
N LEU A 181 -9.96 -0.45 -1.25
CA LEU A 181 -9.92 -1.88 -0.93
C LEU A 181 -9.15 -2.15 0.38
N ILE A 182 -8.08 -1.40 0.65
CA ILE A 182 -7.35 -1.50 1.91
C ILE A 182 -8.23 -1.08 3.09
N LEU A 183 -8.79 0.14 3.04
CA LEU A 183 -9.57 0.71 4.14
C LEU A 183 -10.86 -0.09 4.38
N HIS A 184 -11.54 -0.50 3.32
CA HIS A 184 -12.69 -1.39 3.43
C HIS A 184 -12.31 -2.74 4.08
N GLY A 185 -11.15 -3.28 3.74
CA GLY A 185 -10.64 -4.51 4.34
C GLY A 185 -10.22 -4.36 5.79
N ARG A 186 -9.75 -3.19 6.20
CA ARG A 186 -9.39 -2.89 7.60
C ARG A 186 -10.60 -2.72 8.49
N TYR A 187 -11.57 -1.96 8.04
CA TYR A 187 -12.63 -1.45 8.90
C TYR A 187 -13.98 -2.17 8.74
N VAL A 188 -14.32 -2.64 7.55
CA VAL A 188 -15.61 -3.27 7.24
C VAL A 188 -15.45 -4.75 6.94
N CYS A 189 -14.80 -5.11 5.83
CA CYS A 189 -14.64 -6.50 5.40
C CYS A 189 -13.45 -7.18 6.11
N LYS A 190 -13.50 -7.22 7.45
CA LYS A 190 -12.45 -7.80 8.32
C LYS A 190 -12.22 -9.27 8.02
N ALA A 191 -10.99 -9.77 8.29
CA ALA A 191 -10.65 -11.18 8.07
C ALA A 191 -11.55 -12.13 8.88
N ARG A 192 -11.72 -11.81 10.15
CA ARG A 192 -12.66 -12.49 11.06
C ARG A 192 -13.84 -11.56 11.33
N ARG A 193 -15.07 -12.09 11.26
CA ARG A 193 -16.33 -11.36 11.53
C ARG A 193 -16.43 -10.06 10.72
N PRO A 194 -16.57 -10.16 9.38
CA PRO A 194 -16.80 -8.99 8.55
C PRO A 194 -18.13 -8.33 8.95
N ASP A 195 -18.17 -7.00 8.92
CA ASP A 195 -19.36 -6.23 9.25
C ASP A 195 -20.28 -6.11 8.01
N CYS A 196 -20.87 -7.23 7.62
CA CYS A 196 -21.72 -7.29 6.43
C CYS A 196 -23.03 -6.54 6.59
N LEU A 197 -23.56 -6.40 7.82
CA LEU A 197 -24.82 -5.70 8.07
C LEU A 197 -24.72 -4.19 7.78
N ASN A 198 -23.54 -3.60 8.01
CA ASN A 198 -23.27 -2.21 7.74
C ASN A 198 -22.50 -1.98 6.42
N CYS A 199 -22.34 -3.02 5.60
CA CYS A 199 -21.62 -2.95 4.34
C CYS A 199 -22.55 -2.61 3.18
N GLY A 200 -22.36 -1.46 2.54
CA GLY A 200 -23.18 -1.03 1.40
C GLY A 200 -22.94 -1.82 0.11
N LEU A 201 -22.01 -2.81 0.12
CA LEU A 201 -21.71 -3.67 -1.05
C LEU A 201 -22.46 -5.02 -1.02
N THR A 202 -23.36 -5.28 -0.07
CA THR A 202 -24.05 -6.57 0.07
C THR A 202 -24.78 -7.01 -1.20
N ASN A 203 -25.40 -6.06 -1.92
CA ASN A 203 -26.12 -6.34 -3.17
C ASN A 203 -25.24 -6.81 -4.32
N VAL A 204 -23.93 -6.53 -4.27
CA VAL A 204 -22.96 -6.91 -5.30
C VAL A 204 -21.93 -7.91 -4.81
N CYS A 205 -21.83 -8.10 -3.50
CA CYS A 205 -20.82 -8.96 -2.87
C CYS A 205 -21.14 -10.44 -3.12
N ARG A 206 -20.21 -11.13 -3.79
CA ARG A 206 -20.37 -12.56 -4.12
C ARG A 206 -20.48 -13.43 -2.86
N LEU A 207 -19.60 -13.19 -1.87
CA LEU A 207 -19.62 -13.96 -0.62
C LEU A 207 -20.94 -13.80 0.11
N PHE A 208 -21.41 -12.56 0.31
CA PHE A 208 -22.67 -12.30 1.01
C PHE A 208 -23.86 -12.95 0.33
N GLN A 209 -23.91 -12.90 -1.02
CA GLN A 209 -24.99 -13.54 -1.79
C GLN A 209 -24.95 -15.09 -1.75
N GLN A 210 -23.76 -15.67 -1.52
CA GLN A 210 -23.62 -17.13 -1.38
C GLN A 210 -24.03 -17.62 0.01
N GLU A 211 -23.73 -16.84 1.06
CA GLU A 211 -24.03 -17.19 2.46
C GLU A 211 -25.50 -16.94 2.84
N ASN A 212 -26.23 -16.13 2.05
CA ASN A 212 -27.63 -15.76 2.33
C ASN A 212 -28.60 -16.27 1.26
N LYS A 213 -28.22 -17.31 0.52
CA LYS A 213 -29.10 -18.12 -0.33
C LYS A 213 -29.66 -19.25 0.50
#